data_2573e146cb94b8e68c1917cb3288965c
#
_entry.id   2573e146cb94b8e68c1917cb3288965c
#
_cell.length_a   1.000
_cell.length_b   1.000
_cell.length_c   1.000
_cell.angle_alpha   90.00
_cell.angle_beta   90.00
_cell.angle_gamma   90.00
#
_symmetry.space_group_name_H-M   'P 1'
#
loop_
_entity.id
_entity.type
_entity.pdbx_description
1 polymer ?
#
loop_
_entity_poly.entity_id
_entity_poly.type
_entity_poly.pdbx_seq_one_letter_code
_entity_poly.pdbx_strand_id
1 'polypeptide(L)'
;MLHTQTVAPQTLGLLKQLEAEPRLAAFNLAGGTALALYLGHRVSVDLDLFTPESFDVGELETFLSQRYGFQTAFRRPDTLKGMIDGVKIDCIAHKYAYLRRPYAESGIRLYSIEDIVAMKLSAIADDGSRLKDF
;
A
#
# COMPACT_ATOMS: atom_id res chain seq x y z
N MET A 1 12.26 9.66 11.23
CA MET A 1 12.82 8.33 10.95
C MET A 1 11.75 7.26 11.02
N LEU A 2 11.72 6.37 10.05
CA LEU A 2 10.73 5.29 10.04
C LEU A 2 11.13 4.17 10.99
N HIS A 3 10.12 3.56 11.62
CA HIS A 3 10.32 2.46 12.56
C HIS A 3 10.33 1.12 11.82
N THR A 4 11.41 0.84 11.09
CA THR A 4 11.50 -0.34 10.23
C THR A 4 11.41 -1.67 10.98
N GLN A 5 11.69 -1.67 12.29
CA GLN A 5 11.55 -2.87 13.13
C GLN A 5 10.09 -3.33 13.29
N THR A 6 9.11 -2.49 12.93
CA THR A 6 7.69 -2.84 13.01
C THR A 6 7.23 -3.72 11.84
N VAL A 7 8.09 -3.94 10.86
CA VAL A 7 7.77 -4.75 9.67
C VAL A 7 8.78 -5.88 9.58
N ALA A 8 8.30 -7.10 9.32
CA ALA A 8 9.17 -8.26 9.18
C ALA A 8 10.23 -7.99 8.09
N PRO A 9 11.49 -8.44 8.28
CA PRO A 9 12.56 -8.17 7.30
C PRO A 9 12.23 -8.63 5.88
N GLN A 10 11.58 -9.78 5.73
CA GLN A 10 11.16 -10.28 4.41
C GLN A 10 10.16 -9.34 3.74
N THR A 11 9.18 -8.87 4.50
CA THR A 11 8.14 -7.95 4.00
C THR A 11 8.75 -6.59 3.66
N LEU A 12 9.65 -6.10 4.50
CA LEU A 12 10.35 -4.84 4.26
C LEU A 12 11.20 -4.92 2.99
N GLY A 13 11.92 -6.03 2.79
CA GLY A 13 12.72 -6.25 1.59
C GLY A 13 11.85 -6.29 0.34
N LEU A 14 10.73 -6.99 0.40
CA LEU A 14 9.78 -7.05 -0.72
C LEU A 14 9.21 -5.66 -1.04
N LEU A 15 8.84 -4.88 -0.02
CA LEU A 15 8.35 -3.53 -0.20
C LEU A 15 9.38 -2.67 -0.95
N LYS A 16 10.63 -2.72 -0.54
CA LYS A 16 11.70 -1.95 -1.20
C LYS A 16 11.90 -2.38 -2.64
N GLN A 17 11.84 -3.69 -2.93
CA GLN A 17 11.94 -4.19 -4.29
C GLN A 17 10.78 -3.69 -5.16
N LEU A 18 9.56 -3.78 -4.66
CA LEU A 18 8.37 -3.35 -5.40
C LEU A 18 8.43 -1.84 -5.66
N GLU A 19 8.82 -1.05 -4.68
CA GLU A 19 8.86 0.40 -4.86
C GLU A 19 10.01 0.87 -5.73
N ALA A 20 11.01 0.03 -5.97
CA ALA A 20 12.07 0.30 -6.95
C ALA A 20 11.64 0.00 -8.38
N GLU A 21 10.52 -0.71 -8.58
CA GLU A 21 10.03 -1.05 -9.92
C GLU A 21 9.45 0.18 -10.62
N PRO A 22 9.89 0.50 -11.85
CA PRO A 22 9.32 1.65 -12.59
C PRO A 22 7.81 1.56 -12.78
N ARG A 23 7.27 0.35 -12.93
CA ARG A 23 5.81 0.15 -13.10
C ARG A 23 5.02 0.49 -11.86
N LEU A 24 5.68 0.58 -10.70
CA LEU A 24 5.05 0.92 -9.44
C LEU A 24 5.47 2.32 -8.95
N ALA A 25 6.06 3.12 -9.82
CA ALA A 25 6.58 4.44 -9.44
C ALA A 25 5.50 5.38 -8.90
N ALA A 26 4.25 5.23 -9.37
CA ALA A 26 3.14 6.07 -8.90
C ALA A 26 2.48 5.53 -7.63
N PHE A 27 2.88 4.36 -7.15
CA PHE A 27 2.28 3.74 -5.97
C PHE A 27 3.09 4.08 -4.73
N ASN A 28 2.40 4.46 -3.67
CA ASN A 28 3.00 4.75 -2.37
C ASN A 28 2.33 3.90 -1.31
N LEU A 29 3.08 3.54 -0.27
CA LEU A 29 2.57 2.71 0.80
C LEU A 29 1.54 3.49 1.63
N ALA A 30 0.43 2.84 1.93
CA ALA A 30 -0.63 3.36 2.78
C ALA A 30 -0.99 2.31 3.83
N GLY A 31 -2.12 2.50 4.49
CA GLY A 31 -2.69 1.50 5.40
C GLY A 31 -1.92 1.30 6.68
N GLY A 32 -2.14 0.14 7.30
CA GLY A 32 -1.59 -0.17 8.62
C GLY A 32 -0.08 -0.28 8.66
N THR A 33 0.54 -0.79 7.58
CA THR A 33 2.01 -0.89 7.53
C THR A 33 2.64 0.50 7.48
N ALA A 34 2.05 1.44 6.72
CA ALA A 34 2.54 2.82 6.71
C ALA A 34 2.44 3.45 8.10
N LEU A 35 1.30 3.28 8.78
CA LEU A 35 1.14 3.78 10.15
C LEU A 35 2.14 3.16 11.11
N ALA A 36 2.39 1.85 11.00
CA ALA A 36 3.40 1.18 11.83
C ALA A 36 4.78 1.77 11.63
N LEU A 37 5.15 2.05 10.37
CA LEU A 37 6.45 2.66 10.07
C LEU A 37 6.57 4.07 10.64
N TYR A 38 5.51 4.87 10.59
CA TYR A 38 5.52 6.23 11.15
C TYR A 38 5.51 6.22 12.68
N LEU A 39 4.66 5.41 13.29
CA LEU A 39 4.36 5.51 14.72
C LEU A 39 5.07 4.46 15.57
N GLY A 40 5.52 3.37 14.97
CA GLY A 40 6.25 2.32 15.67
C GLY A 40 5.42 1.54 16.69
N HIS A 41 4.09 1.52 16.54
CA HIS A 41 3.21 1.01 17.59
C HIS A 41 2.74 -0.44 17.38
N ARG A 42 3.01 -1.06 16.23
CA ARG A 42 2.64 -2.46 15.99
C ARG A 42 3.45 -3.06 14.84
N VAL A 43 3.55 -4.39 14.81
CA VAL A 43 4.11 -5.12 13.68
C VAL A 43 2.99 -5.31 12.64
N SER A 44 3.30 -5.09 11.37
CA SER A 44 2.37 -5.26 10.26
C SER A 44 2.97 -6.16 9.20
N VAL A 45 2.09 -6.89 8.48
CA VAL A 45 2.51 -7.87 7.47
C VAL A 45 1.92 -7.61 6.09
N ASP A 46 0.98 -6.70 5.95
CA ASP A 46 0.31 -6.41 4.68
C ASP A 46 0.90 -5.17 4.02
N LEU A 47 0.92 -5.17 2.68
CA LEU A 47 1.39 -4.03 1.90
C LEU A 47 0.23 -3.45 1.10
N ASP A 48 -0.19 -2.24 1.47
CA ASP A 48 -1.22 -1.49 0.75
C ASP A 48 -0.54 -0.42 -0.10
N LEU A 49 -0.50 -0.63 -1.42
CA LEU A 49 0.13 0.27 -2.36
C LEU A 49 -0.95 1.02 -3.12
N PHE A 50 -1.02 2.32 -2.89
CA PHE A 50 -2.06 3.17 -3.46
C PHE A 50 -1.47 4.18 -4.44
N THR A 51 -2.26 4.53 -5.45
CA THR A 51 -1.93 5.58 -6.42
C THR A 51 -3.15 6.49 -6.60
N PRO A 52 -2.95 7.81 -6.81
CA PRO A 52 -4.08 8.69 -7.09
C PRO A 52 -4.66 8.57 -8.50
N GLU A 53 -4.03 7.78 -9.38
CA GLU A 53 -4.42 7.66 -10.78
C GLU A 53 -4.85 6.24 -11.12
N SER A 54 -5.72 6.12 -12.14
CA SER A 54 -6.08 4.81 -12.68
C SER A 54 -4.86 4.10 -13.24
N PHE A 55 -4.88 2.77 -13.19
CA PHE A 55 -3.80 1.95 -13.75
C PHE A 55 -4.38 0.74 -14.47
N ASP A 56 -3.58 0.15 -15.35
CA ASP A 56 -3.95 -1.05 -16.08
C ASP A 56 -3.74 -2.28 -15.19
N VAL A 57 -4.84 -2.79 -14.63
CA VAL A 57 -4.80 -3.92 -13.70
C VAL A 57 -4.24 -5.17 -14.36
N GLY A 58 -4.64 -5.45 -15.61
CA GLY A 58 -4.18 -6.64 -16.32
C GLY A 58 -2.67 -6.61 -16.59
N GLU A 59 -2.14 -5.46 -16.98
CA GLU A 59 -0.71 -5.30 -17.21
C GLU A 59 0.07 -5.47 -15.90
N LEU A 60 -0.38 -4.84 -14.84
CA LEU A 60 0.28 -4.95 -13.54
C LEU A 60 0.24 -6.39 -13.02
N GLU A 61 -0.90 -7.06 -13.16
CA GLU A 61 -1.05 -8.46 -12.76
C GLU A 61 -0.05 -9.35 -13.50
N THR A 62 0.06 -9.20 -14.81
CA THR A 62 0.99 -9.98 -15.61
C THR A 62 2.43 -9.72 -15.18
N PHE A 63 2.79 -8.47 -15.01
CA PHE A 63 4.14 -8.10 -14.57
C PHE A 63 4.48 -8.71 -13.20
N LEU A 64 3.61 -8.54 -12.22
CA LEU A 64 3.86 -9.04 -10.87
C LEU A 64 3.87 -10.58 -10.83
N SER A 65 3.00 -11.22 -11.61
CA SER A 65 2.96 -12.67 -11.70
C SER A 65 4.25 -13.24 -12.27
N GLN A 66 4.73 -12.66 -13.37
CA GLN A 66 5.93 -13.15 -14.04
C GLN A 66 7.20 -12.86 -13.23
N ARG A 67 7.28 -11.70 -12.60
CA ARG A 67 8.50 -11.28 -11.92
C ARG A 67 8.58 -11.70 -10.47
N TYR A 68 7.46 -11.76 -9.77
CA TYR A 68 7.42 -12.02 -8.32
C TYR A 68 6.59 -13.22 -7.93
N GLY A 69 5.96 -13.89 -8.88
CA GLY A 69 5.08 -15.02 -8.56
C GLY A 69 3.80 -14.59 -7.88
N PHE A 70 3.32 -13.37 -8.17
CA PHE A 70 2.08 -12.85 -7.61
C PHE A 70 0.91 -13.77 -7.90
N GLN A 71 0.13 -14.09 -6.88
CA GLN A 71 -1.07 -14.91 -7.00
C GLN A 71 -2.29 -14.03 -6.74
N THR A 72 -3.10 -13.83 -7.77
CA THR A 72 -4.27 -12.97 -7.70
C THR A 72 -5.36 -13.58 -6.84
N ALA A 73 -5.86 -12.81 -5.87
CA ALA A 73 -7.02 -13.15 -5.06
C ALA A 73 -8.27 -12.43 -5.55
N PHE A 74 -8.12 -11.20 -6.04
CA PHE A 74 -9.25 -10.38 -6.47
C PHE A 74 -8.76 -9.32 -7.46
N ARG A 75 -9.57 -9.04 -8.48
CA ARG A 75 -9.28 -7.92 -9.40
C ARG A 75 -10.58 -7.30 -9.91
N ARG A 76 -10.53 -6.00 -10.11
CA ARG A 76 -11.55 -5.21 -10.80
C ARG A 76 -10.85 -3.95 -11.32
N PRO A 77 -11.52 -3.07 -12.08
CA PRO A 77 -10.88 -1.82 -12.51
C PRO A 77 -10.27 -1.08 -11.31
N ASP A 78 -9.03 -0.64 -11.47
CA ASP A 78 -8.28 0.12 -10.47
C ASP A 78 -8.03 -0.60 -9.13
N THR A 79 -8.18 -1.94 -9.11
CA THR A 79 -7.97 -2.74 -7.90
C THR A 79 -7.36 -4.09 -8.26
N LEU A 80 -6.22 -4.40 -7.65
CA LEU A 80 -5.58 -5.70 -7.76
C LEU A 80 -5.13 -6.14 -6.38
N LYS A 81 -5.61 -7.30 -5.94
CA LYS A 81 -5.27 -7.87 -4.63
C LYS A 81 -4.75 -9.28 -4.79
N GLY A 82 -3.72 -9.62 -4.06
CA GLY A 82 -3.14 -10.95 -4.11
C GLY A 82 -2.02 -11.11 -3.12
N MET A 83 -1.14 -12.07 -3.39
CA MET A 83 -0.03 -12.42 -2.49
C MET A 83 1.27 -12.65 -3.24
N ILE A 84 2.37 -12.27 -2.61
CA ILE A 84 3.72 -12.61 -3.04
C ILE A 84 4.43 -13.23 -1.84
N ASP A 85 4.89 -14.48 -1.97
CA ASP A 85 5.63 -15.19 -0.91
C ASP A 85 4.93 -15.11 0.46
N GLY A 86 3.61 -15.28 0.46
CA GLY A 86 2.83 -15.25 1.69
C GLY A 86 2.52 -13.83 2.21
N VAL A 87 3.00 -12.79 1.55
CA VAL A 87 2.70 -11.40 1.92
C VAL A 87 1.52 -10.89 1.11
N LYS A 88 0.51 -10.38 1.79
CA LYS A 88 -0.66 -9.81 1.13
C LYS A 88 -0.32 -8.45 0.52
N ILE A 89 -0.62 -8.30 -0.77
CA ILE A 89 -0.33 -7.08 -1.54
C ILE A 89 -1.65 -6.56 -2.13
N ASP A 90 -2.00 -5.33 -1.79
CA ASP A 90 -3.14 -4.63 -2.39
C ASP A 90 -2.63 -3.45 -3.20
N CYS A 91 -3.02 -3.38 -4.48
CA CYS A 91 -2.70 -2.24 -5.36
C CYS A 91 -4.02 -1.59 -5.75
N ILE A 92 -4.24 -0.36 -5.31
CA ILE A 92 -5.54 0.30 -5.42
C ILE A 92 -5.37 1.74 -5.88
N ALA A 93 -6.20 2.19 -6.83
CA ALA A 93 -6.29 3.58 -7.18
C ALA A 93 -7.22 4.29 -6.20
N HIS A 94 -6.66 5.23 -5.43
CA HIS A 94 -7.38 6.10 -4.51
C HIS A 94 -7.35 7.50 -5.13
N LYS A 95 -8.39 7.82 -5.89
CA LYS A 95 -8.40 8.96 -6.83
C LYS A 95 -8.68 10.29 -6.14
N TYR A 96 -7.83 10.66 -5.21
CA TYR A 96 -7.86 11.95 -4.54
C TYR A 96 -6.47 12.57 -4.59
N ALA A 97 -6.41 13.88 -4.75
CA ALA A 97 -5.13 14.59 -4.72
C ALA A 97 -4.48 14.43 -3.34
N TYR A 98 -3.14 14.42 -3.31
CA TYR A 98 -2.42 14.41 -2.05
C TYR A 98 -2.69 15.70 -1.26
N LEU A 99 -2.94 15.58 0.04
CA LEU A 99 -2.97 16.71 0.95
C LEU A 99 -1.54 17.21 1.22
N ARG A 100 -0.61 16.26 1.31
CA ARG A 100 0.81 16.53 1.48
C ARG A 100 1.61 15.64 0.55
N ARG A 101 2.81 16.08 0.18
CA ARG A 101 3.72 15.28 -0.63
C ARG A 101 3.98 13.93 0.04
N PRO A 102 4.01 12.82 -0.71
CA PRO A 102 4.46 11.54 -0.15
C PRO A 102 5.85 11.66 0.44
N TYR A 103 6.07 10.94 1.53
CA TYR A 103 7.35 10.91 2.22
C TYR A 103 8.19 9.75 1.71
N ALA A 104 9.49 9.97 1.55
CA ALA A 104 10.40 8.92 1.12
C ALA A 104 11.60 8.86 2.06
N GLU A 105 11.99 7.64 2.45
CA GLU A 105 13.14 7.39 3.31
C GLU A 105 13.66 5.98 3.03
N SER A 106 14.97 5.86 2.76
CA SER A 106 15.66 4.57 2.63
C SER A 106 14.99 3.59 1.66
N GLY A 107 14.52 4.10 0.52
CA GLY A 107 13.88 3.27 -0.51
C GLY A 107 12.41 2.96 -0.26
N ILE A 108 11.80 3.56 0.74
CA ILE A 108 10.38 3.40 1.04
C ILE A 108 9.67 4.71 0.77
N ARG A 109 8.60 4.67 -0.05
CA ARG A 109 7.73 5.82 -0.30
C ARG A 109 6.38 5.55 0.33
N LEU A 110 5.89 6.51 1.12
CA LEU A 110 4.63 6.38 1.84
C LEU A 110 3.77 7.61 1.59
N TYR A 111 2.45 7.43 1.68
CA TYR A 111 1.56 8.56 1.84
C TYR A 111 1.95 9.31 3.11
N SER A 112 1.71 10.63 3.13
CA SER A 112 1.91 11.41 4.35
C SER A 112 0.98 10.92 5.47
N ILE A 113 1.33 11.18 6.72
CA ILE A 113 0.44 10.86 7.85
C ILE A 113 -0.92 11.53 7.68
N GLU A 114 -0.92 12.79 7.21
CA GLU A 114 -2.16 13.54 6.99
C GLU A 114 -3.06 12.84 5.98
N ASP A 115 -2.49 12.35 4.89
CA ASP A 115 -3.25 11.62 3.87
C ASP A 115 -3.78 10.30 4.40
N ILE A 116 -2.98 9.57 5.18
CA ILE A 116 -3.41 8.29 5.76
C ILE A 116 -4.58 8.49 6.72
N VAL A 117 -4.51 9.52 7.55
CA VAL A 117 -5.60 9.87 8.47
C VAL A 117 -6.85 10.24 7.68
N ALA A 118 -6.71 11.07 6.64
CA ALA A 118 -7.83 11.46 5.78
C ALA A 118 -8.49 10.25 5.11
N MET A 119 -7.70 9.27 4.65
CA MET A 119 -8.23 8.03 4.08
C MET A 119 -9.07 7.24 5.09
N LYS A 120 -8.60 7.15 6.34
CA LYS A 120 -9.36 6.46 7.39
C LYS A 120 -10.66 7.17 7.71
N LEU A 121 -10.63 8.50 7.82
CA LEU A 121 -11.83 9.29 8.08
C LEU A 121 -12.82 9.18 6.94
N SER A 122 -12.33 9.19 5.69
CA SER A 122 -13.18 9.04 4.51
C SER A 122 -13.86 7.67 4.48
N ALA A 123 -13.13 6.61 4.82
CA ALA A 123 -13.70 5.26 4.89
C ALA A 123 -14.79 5.17 5.97
N ILE A 124 -14.63 5.82 7.10
CA ILE A 124 -15.64 5.87 8.15
C ILE A 124 -16.89 6.62 7.68
N ALA A 125 -16.69 7.76 7.01
CA ALA A 125 -17.79 8.58 6.52
C ALA A 125 -18.60 7.89 5.40
N ASP A 126 -17.91 7.14 4.53
CA ASP A 126 -18.54 6.47 3.40
C ASP A 126 -19.26 5.18 3.79
N ASP A 127 -18.88 4.56 4.91
CA ASP A 127 -19.49 3.33 5.36
C ASP A 127 -19.78 3.40 6.87
N GLY A 128 -21.00 3.83 7.19
CA GLY A 128 -21.43 3.97 8.57
C GLY A 128 -21.36 2.67 9.39
N SER A 129 -21.41 1.50 8.75
CA SER A 129 -21.29 0.24 9.44
C SER A 129 -19.91 0.04 10.07
N ARG A 130 -18.89 0.68 9.53
CA ARG A 130 -17.53 0.60 10.05
C ARG A 130 -17.33 1.36 11.34
N LEU A 131 -18.24 2.25 11.69
CA LEU A 131 -18.16 2.98 12.96
C LEU A 131 -18.18 2.03 14.16
N LYS A 132 -18.80 0.88 14.01
CA LYS A 132 -18.86 -0.12 15.07
C LYS A 132 -17.55 -0.84 15.31
N ASP A 133 -16.65 -0.81 14.34
CA ASP A 133 -15.37 -1.52 14.37
C ASP A 133 -14.24 -0.67 14.95
N PHE A 134 -14.54 0.56 15.28
CA PHE A 134 -13.63 1.51 15.90
C PHE A 134 -13.99 1.77 17.36
#